data_63377487e46603f62238b1d6117dae6b
#
_entry.id   63377487e46603f62238b1d6117dae6b
#
_cell.length_a   1.000
_cell.length_b   1.000
_cell.length_c   1.000
_cell.angle_alpha   90.00
_cell.angle_beta   90.00
_cell.angle_gamma   90.00
#
_symmetry.space_group_name_H-M   'P 1'
#
loop_
_entity.id
_entity.type
_entity.pdbx_description
1 polymer ?
#
loop_
_entity_poly.entity_id
_entity_poly.type
_entity_poly.pdbx_seq_one_letter_code
_entity_poly.pdbx_strand_id
1 'polypeptide(L)'
;KLKNYKINTLIIGIKIDRDINDKLIKDRVKHMLNEGWIEEVENLLDSGINPKSAAMMSIGYRDILEFINGESDREEMEEKIYISTRKLMRHQDNWFKKSDKRIKWVNFENSFEEAEIIISEWLKK
;
A
#
# COMPACT_ATOMS: atom_id res chain seq x y z
N LYS A 1 -1.45 11.21 33.07
CA LYS A 1 -2.46 11.92 32.25
C LYS A 1 -1.81 12.44 30.97
N LEU A 2 -2.27 11.96 29.85
CA LEU A 2 -1.93 12.55 28.56
C LEU A 2 -2.50 13.97 28.52
N LYS A 3 -1.63 14.96 28.40
CA LYS A 3 -2.08 16.33 28.17
C LYS A 3 -2.73 16.39 26.79
N ASN A 4 -3.98 16.82 26.73
CA ASN A 4 -4.67 17.07 25.47
C ASN A 4 -4.02 18.29 24.78
N TYR A 5 -3.02 18.03 23.97
CA TYR A 5 -2.50 19.05 23.06
C TYR A 5 -3.48 19.19 21.90
N LYS A 6 -4.11 20.32 21.76
CA LYS A 6 -4.85 20.67 20.54
C LYS A 6 -3.83 20.99 19.46
N ILE A 7 -3.47 19.97 18.69
CA ILE A 7 -2.62 20.15 17.51
C ILE A 7 -3.55 20.48 16.33
N ASN A 8 -3.27 21.63 15.71
CA ASN A 8 -3.98 22.00 14.49
C ASN A 8 -3.51 21.08 13.35
N THR A 9 -4.40 20.25 12.84
CA THR A 9 -4.06 19.18 11.88
C THR A 9 -4.92 19.28 10.63
N LEU A 10 -4.28 19.17 9.48
CA LEU A 10 -4.95 19.02 8.18
C LEU A 10 -4.80 17.57 7.73
N ILE A 11 -5.92 16.93 7.40
CA ILE A 11 -5.93 15.56 6.86
C ILE A 11 -6.44 15.59 5.43
N ILE A 12 -5.63 15.12 4.50
CA ILE A 12 -6.00 15.02 3.09
C ILE A 12 -6.08 13.55 2.71
N GLY A 13 -7.21 13.15 2.13
CA GLY A 13 -7.42 11.80 1.60
C GLY A 13 -7.49 11.83 0.08
N ILE A 14 -7.01 10.77 -0.55
CA ILE A 14 -7.06 10.63 -2.01
C ILE A 14 -8.16 9.65 -2.38
N LYS A 15 -9.10 10.11 -3.22
CA LYS A 15 -10.15 9.26 -3.80
C LYS A 15 -9.67 8.67 -5.10
N ILE A 16 -9.82 7.36 -5.24
CA ILE A 16 -9.53 6.66 -6.49
C ILE A 16 -10.66 5.66 -6.76
N ASP A 17 -11.06 5.53 -8.03
CA ASP A 17 -12.00 4.51 -8.45
C ASP A 17 -11.40 3.12 -8.21
N ARG A 18 -12.22 2.18 -7.73
CA ARG A 18 -11.76 0.82 -7.39
C ARG A 18 -11.16 0.08 -8.59
N ASP A 19 -11.79 0.19 -9.76
CA ASP A 19 -11.31 -0.50 -10.97
C ASP A 19 -9.96 0.06 -11.42
N ILE A 20 -9.79 1.38 -11.34
CA ILE A 20 -8.52 2.05 -11.64
C ILE A 20 -7.46 1.62 -10.62
N ASN A 21 -7.81 1.62 -9.35
CA ASN A 21 -6.88 1.23 -8.28
C ASN A 21 -6.45 -0.24 -8.41
N ASP A 22 -7.39 -1.15 -8.67
CA ASP A 22 -7.10 -2.56 -8.86
C ASP A 22 -6.13 -2.78 -10.04
N LYS A 23 -6.31 -2.05 -11.14
CA LYS A 23 -5.41 -2.10 -12.28
C LYS A 23 -4.00 -1.57 -11.92
N LEU A 24 -3.92 -0.47 -11.18
CA LEU A 24 -2.65 0.10 -10.72
C LEU A 24 -1.91 -0.87 -9.80
N ILE A 25 -2.62 -1.54 -8.90
CA ILE A 25 -2.04 -2.55 -8.01
C ILE A 25 -1.46 -3.70 -8.84
N LYS A 26 -2.22 -4.19 -9.82
CA LYS A 26 -1.81 -5.29 -10.69
C LYS A 26 -0.55 -4.94 -11.49
N ASP A 27 -0.52 -3.76 -12.08
CA ASP A 27 0.62 -3.26 -12.85
C ASP A 27 1.85 -3.06 -11.94
N ARG A 28 1.64 -2.56 -10.73
CA ARG A 28 2.71 -2.38 -9.74
C ARG A 28 3.33 -3.71 -9.31
N VAL A 29 2.52 -4.71 -9.04
CA VAL A 29 3.01 -6.05 -8.68
C VAL A 29 3.87 -6.63 -9.80
N LYS A 30 3.39 -6.55 -11.04
CA LYS A 30 4.16 -7.00 -12.21
C LYS A 30 5.48 -6.26 -12.35
N HIS A 31 5.45 -4.95 -12.18
CA HIS A 31 6.65 -4.11 -12.26
C HIS A 31 7.68 -4.50 -11.19
N MET A 32 7.26 -4.65 -9.95
CA MET A 32 8.14 -5.03 -8.85
C MET A 32 8.77 -6.41 -9.06
N LEU A 33 8.01 -7.37 -9.57
CA LEU A 33 8.54 -8.69 -9.90
C LEU A 33 9.56 -8.63 -11.05
N ASN A 34 9.30 -7.80 -12.05
CA ASN A 34 10.23 -7.61 -13.18
C ASN A 34 11.52 -6.87 -12.78
N GLU A 35 11.45 -6.02 -11.76
CA GLU A 35 12.60 -5.26 -11.23
C GLU A 35 13.47 -6.07 -10.24
N GLY A 36 13.19 -7.35 -10.04
CA GLY A 36 14.06 -8.22 -9.27
C GLY A 36 13.60 -8.52 -7.85
N TRP A 37 12.32 -8.46 -7.58
CA TRP A 37 11.80 -8.76 -6.23
C TRP A 37 12.08 -10.19 -5.78
N ILE A 38 11.99 -11.16 -6.69
CA ILE A 38 12.29 -12.57 -6.37
C ILE A 38 13.76 -12.71 -5.97
N GLU A 39 14.66 -12.10 -6.73
CA GLU A 39 16.10 -12.11 -6.46
C GLU A 39 16.44 -11.42 -5.13
N GLU A 40 15.72 -10.35 -4.81
CA GLU A 40 15.85 -9.69 -3.49
C GLU A 40 15.54 -10.66 -2.35
N VAL A 41 14.45 -11.41 -2.44
CA VAL A 41 14.07 -12.39 -1.43
C VAL A 41 15.09 -13.51 -1.33
N GLU A 42 15.56 -14.03 -2.46
CA GLU A 42 16.63 -15.05 -2.50
C GLU A 42 17.89 -14.56 -1.81
N ASN A 43 18.32 -13.31 -2.09
CA ASN A 43 19.50 -12.70 -1.47
C ASN A 43 19.33 -12.52 0.04
N LEU A 44 18.14 -12.14 0.50
CA LEU A 44 17.83 -12.02 1.92
C LEU A 44 17.93 -13.37 2.64
N LEU A 45 17.43 -14.43 2.04
CA LEU A 45 17.53 -15.79 2.58
C LEU A 45 18.98 -16.25 2.62
N ASP A 46 19.75 -16.01 1.58
CA ASP A 46 21.17 -16.36 1.51
C ASP A 46 22.00 -15.60 2.54
N SER A 47 21.59 -14.38 2.92
CA SER A 47 22.24 -13.60 3.96
C SER A 47 21.95 -14.06 5.38
N GLY A 48 21.08 -15.06 5.54
CA GLY A 48 20.76 -15.67 6.84
C GLY A 48 19.53 -15.13 7.55
N ILE A 49 18.68 -14.35 6.86
CA ILE A 49 17.43 -13.87 7.44
C ILE A 49 16.49 -15.06 7.67
N ASN A 50 15.89 -15.11 8.89
CA ASN A 50 14.95 -16.14 9.25
C ASN A 50 13.69 -16.06 8.37
N PRO A 51 13.33 -17.15 7.62
CA PRO A 51 12.11 -17.18 6.82
C PRO A 51 10.81 -16.94 7.60
N LYS A 52 10.84 -17.18 8.91
CA LYS A 52 9.68 -16.98 9.80
C LYS A 52 9.66 -15.62 10.47
N SER A 53 10.60 -14.74 10.14
CA SER A 53 10.62 -13.36 10.67
C SER A 53 9.36 -12.60 10.22
N ALA A 54 8.96 -11.60 11.00
CA ALA A 54 7.80 -10.78 10.68
C ALA A 54 7.92 -10.10 9.30
N ALA A 55 9.13 -9.66 8.94
CA ALA A 55 9.40 -9.04 7.64
C ALA A 55 9.16 -10.03 6.48
N MET A 56 9.60 -11.29 6.63
CA MET A 56 9.42 -12.32 5.60
C MET A 56 8.00 -12.87 5.54
N MET A 57 7.17 -12.61 6.54
CA MET A 57 5.76 -13.00 6.56
C MET A 57 4.84 -11.90 6.02
N SER A 58 5.38 -10.75 5.64
CA SER A 58 4.60 -9.66 5.07
C SER A 58 4.14 -9.96 3.65
N ILE A 59 3.17 -9.18 3.17
CA ILE A 59 2.59 -9.32 1.83
C ILE A 59 3.70 -9.25 0.79
N GLY A 60 3.67 -10.17 -0.15
CA GLY A 60 4.65 -10.29 -1.22
C GLY A 60 5.84 -11.16 -0.84
N TYR A 61 6.51 -10.88 0.25
CA TYR A 61 7.66 -11.69 0.71
C TYR A 61 7.25 -13.12 1.02
N ARG A 62 6.16 -13.30 1.75
CA ARG A 62 5.58 -14.60 2.05
C ARG A 62 5.22 -15.38 0.78
N ASP A 63 4.58 -14.71 -0.18
CA ASP A 63 4.14 -15.34 -1.42
C ASP A 63 5.32 -15.73 -2.32
N ILE A 64 6.35 -14.90 -2.36
CA ILE A 64 7.59 -15.19 -3.08
C ILE A 64 8.35 -16.35 -2.42
N LEU A 65 8.36 -16.40 -1.09
CA LEU A 65 8.98 -17.50 -0.35
C LEU A 65 8.32 -18.84 -0.70
N GLU A 66 6.99 -18.90 -0.73
CA GLU A 66 6.24 -20.10 -1.16
C GLU A 66 6.61 -20.51 -2.58
N PHE A 67 6.76 -19.53 -3.48
CA PHE A 67 7.19 -19.79 -4.86
C PHE A 67 8.61 -20.36 -4.91
N ILE A 68 9.55 -19.80 -4.17
CA ILE A 68 10.94 -20.27 -4.09
C ILE A 68 10.98 -21.70 -3.56
N ASN A 69 10.13 -22.04 -2.60
CA ASN A 69 10.03 -23.37 -2.00
C ASN A 69 9.27 -24.38 -2.88
N GLY A 70 8.79 -23.98 -4.04
CA GLY A 70 8.06 -24.85 -4.96
C GLY A 70 6.62 -25.13 -4.59
N GLU A 71 6.05 -24.38 -3.63
CA GLU A 71 4.68 -24.55 -3.16
C GLU A 71 3.64 -23.88 -4.06
N SER A 72 4.06 -22.98 -4.95
CA SER A 72 3.20 -22.31 -5.91
C SER A 72 3.95 -22.05 -7.20
N ASP A 73 3.24 -21.91 -8.32
CA ASP A 73 3.84 -21.44 -9.57
C ASP A 73 3.86 -19.91 -9.63
N ARG A 74 4.45 -19.36 -10.69
CA ARG A 74 4.61 -17.91 -10.84
C ARG A 74 3.28 -17.18 -10.96
N GLU A 75 2.32 -17.73 -11.67
CA GLU A 75 1.00 -17.12 -11.83
C GLU A 75 0.25 -17.10 -10.50
N GLU A 76 0.28 -18.19 -9.75
CA GLU A 76 -0.33 -18.29 -8.42
C GLU A 76 0.31 -17.30 -7.45
N MET A 77 1.63 -17.18 -7.46
CA MET A 77 2.37 -16.22 -6.64
C MET A 77 1.92 -14.78 -6.94
N GLU A 78 1.91 -14.41 -8.20
CA GLU A 78 1.51 -13.06 -8.64
C GLU A 78 0.07 -12.76 -8.24
N GLU A 79 -0.84 -13.71 -8.45
CA GLU A 79 -2.25 -13.57 -8.08
C GLU A 79 -2.44 -13.43 -6.57
N LYS A 80 -1.74 -14.21 -5.76
CA LYS A 80 -1.79 -14.12 -4.29
C LYS A 80 -1.32 -12.76 -3.79
N ILE A 81 -0.24 -12.23 -4.34
CA ILE A 81 0.27 -10.89 -4.01
C ILE A 81 -0.78 -9.83 -4.34
N TYR A 82 -1.37 -9.92 -5.52
CA TYR A 82 -2.42 -9.01 -5.97
C TYR A 82 -3.64 -9.04 -5.04
N ILE A 83 -4.15 -10.23 -4.73
CA ILE A 83 -5.32 -10.39 -3.86
C ILE A 83 -5.04 -9.83 -2.46
N SER A 84 -3.89 -10.14 -1.89
CA SER A 84 -3.52 -9.66 -0.55
C SER A 84 -3.35 -8.14 -0.49
N THR A 85 -2.75 -7.56 -1.52
CA THR A 85 -2.58 -6.11 -1.63
C THR A 85 -3.94 -5.42 -1.77
N ARG A 86 -4.81 -5.96 -2.60
CA ARG A 86 -6.17 -5.43 -2.78
C ARG A 86 -6.97 -5.47 -1.49
N LYS A 87 -6.87 -6.56 -0.73
CA LYS A 87 -7.49 -6.69 0.60
C LYS A 87 -7.02 -5.61 1.56
N LEU A 88 -5.71 -5.36 1.61
CA LEU A 88 -5.13 -4.33 2.46
C LEU A 88 -5.69 -2.94 2.10
N MET A 89 -5.79 -2.64 0.82
CA MET A 89 -6.34 -1.36 0.35
C MET A 89 -7.80 -1.18 0.77
N ARG A 90 -8.60 -2.25 0.71
CA ARG A 90 -10.00 -2.22 1.15
C ARG A 90 -10.13 -2.02 2.66
N HIS A 91 -9.22 -2.58 3.45
CA HIS A 91 -9.18 -2.32 4.90
C HIS A 91 -8.88 -0.85 5.20
N GLN A 92 -8.01 -0.21 4.43
CA GLN A 92 -7.75 1.22 4.55
C GLN A 92 -9.01 2.06 4.28
N ASP A 93 -9.83 1.65 3.31
CA ASP A 93 -11.11 2.31 3.04
C ASP A 93 -12.07 2.26 4.24
N ASN A 94 -11.98 1.21 5.05
CA ASN A 94 -12.77 1.09 6.28
C ASN A 94 -12.27 2.02 7.39
N TRP A 95 -10.98 2.31 7.43
CA TRP A 95 -10.40 3.22 8.41
C TRP A 95 -10.61 4.69 8.05
N PHE A 96 -10.55 5.01 6.77
CA PHE A 96 -10.67 6.38 6.25
C PHE A 96 -11.96 6.50 5.44
N LYS A 97 -13.05 6.79 6.15
CA LYS A 97 -14.38 6.87 5.53
C LYS A 97 -14.59 8.22 4.84
N LYS A 98 -15.20 8.18 3.67
CA LYS A 98 -15.58 9.38 2.90
C LYS A 98 -16.53 10.30 3.67
N SER A 99 -17.26 9.75 4.64
CA SER A 99 -18.15 10.50 5.53
C SER A 99 -17.43 11.25 6.64
N ASP A 100 -16.15 10.99 6.87
CA ASP A 100 -15.38 11.69 7.90
C ASP A 100 -15.10 13.13 7.47
N LYS A 101 -15.76 14.08 8.13
CA LYS A 101 -15.64 15.51 7.81
C LYS A 101 -14.28 16.11 8.10
N ARG A 102 -13.43 15.43 8.88
CA ARG A 102 -12.06 15.88 9.18
C ARG A 102 -11.14 15.70 7.98
N ILE A 103 -11.49 14.82 7.04
CA ILE A 103 -10.69 14.50 5.87
C ILE A 103 -11.13 15.37 4.69
N LYS A 104 -10.20 16.09 4.09
CA LYS A 104 -10.39 16.80 2.84
C LYS A 104 -10.01 15.87 1.70
N TRP A 105 -11.02 15.40 0.95
CA TRP A 105 -10.83 14.45 -0.13
C TRP A 105 -10.48 15.14 -1.44
N VAL A 106 -9.45 14.62 -2.10
CA VAL A 106 -9.03 15.06 -3.44
C VAL A 106 -9.12 13.88 -4.40
N ASN A 107 -9.33 14.16 -5.68
CA ASN A 107 -9.40 13.14 -6.71
C ASN A 107 -7.98 12.72 -7.14
N PHE A 108 -7.78 11.44 -7.37
CA PHE A 108 -6.48 10.88 -7.74
C PHE A 108 -5.88 11.56 -8.96
N GLU A 109 -6.69 11.80 -10.01
CA GLU A 109 -6.22 12.39 -11.26
C GLU A 109 -5.60 13.78 -11.10
N ASN A 110 -6.14 14.58 -10.17
CA ASN A 110 -5.72 15.96 -9.91
C ASN A 110 -5.26 16.15 -8.47
N SER A 111 -4.78 15.09 -7.83
CA SER A 111 -4.52 15.08 -6.39
C SER A 111 -3.47 16.12 -5.96
N PHE A 112 -2.43 16.32 -6.75
CA PHE A 112 -1.38 17.28 -6.42
C PHE A 112 -1.91 18.71 -6.43
N GLU A 113 -2.59 19.12 -7.51
CA GLU A 113 -3.13 20.47 -7.67
C GLU A 113 -4.20 20.77 -6.63
N GLU A 114 -5.12 19.84 -6.39
CA GLU A 114 -6.17 19.99 -5.39
C GLU A 114 -5.60 20.07 -3.97
N ALA A 115 -4.63 19.22 -3.65
CA ALA A 115 -3.95 19.25 -2.36
C ALA A 115 -3.18 20.55 -2.13
N GLU A 116 -2.51 21.05 -3.13
CA GLU A 116 -1.77 22.32 -3.06
C GLU A 116 -2.71 23.48 -2.71
N ILE A 117 -3.87 23.57 -3.34
CA ILE A 117 -4.88 24.59 -3.04
C ILE A 117 -5.35 24.47 -1.58
N ILE A 118 -5.69 23.27 -1.14
CA ILE A 118 -6.18 23.02 0.23
C ILE A 118 -5.12 23.40 1.27
N ILE A 119 -3.88 23.00 1.06
CA ILE A 119 -2.75 23.31 1.95
C ILE A 119 -2.50 24.81 2.00
N SER A 120 -2.50 25.48 0.85
CA SER A 120 -2.27 26.92 0.77
C SER A 120 -3.35 27.70 1.52
N GLU A 121 -4.61 27.32 1.37
CA GLU A 121 -5.72 27.96 2.09
C GLU A 121 -5.63 27.69 3.61
N TRP A 122 -5.25 26.48 3.99
CA TRP A 122 -5.11 26.10 5.39
C TRP A 122 -3.96 26.87 6.08
N LEU A 123 -2.86 27.09 5.39
CA LEU A 123 -1.71 27.84 5.92
C LEU A 123 -2.00 29.33 6.10
N LYS A 124 -2.99 29.89 5.40
CA LYS A 124 -3.39 31.30 5.52
C LYS A 124 -4.26 31.61 6.75
N LYS A 125 -4.75 30.58 7.40
CA LYS A 125 -5.60 30.73 8.60
C LYS A 125 -4.73 30.99 9.88
#